data_0e224e88fc58bb750a288774382040e9
#
_entry.id   0e224e88fc58bb750a288774382040e9
#
_cell.length_a   1.000
_cell.length_b   1.000
_cell.length_c   1.000
_cell.angle_alpha   90.00
_cell.angle_beta   90.00
_cell.angle_gamma   90.00
#
_symmetry.space_group_name_H-M   'P 1'
#
loop_
_entity.id
_entity.type
_entity.pdbx_description
1 polymer ?
#
loop_
_entity_poly.entity_id
_entity_poly.type
_entity_poly.pdbx_seq_one_letter_code
_entity_poly.pdbx_strand_id
1 'polypeptide(L)'
;MTGAETVSPDGLNVHVAHRRNPYAYLLTDDELDALLLELGLKRAAAIWRNHTAGERAPRGAYPRPMMGFVLMDATAGPWIPNDSAVLGVVVIGDRGHEYLPNAAAKAGCHRRLGRNNGEAVHVDPHRLGSGSFRYGHSAEVRGQIVGASSQSPDQDLHEAGQLAADFVAALGERHLAWEHRRGPEDWLSPDNAPAPEYRAMIDWYSGRPS
;
A
#
# COMPACT_ATOMS: atom_id res chain seq x y z
N MET A 1 20.07 -6.05 2.85
CA MET A 1 18.87 -5.23 3.07
C MET A 1 19.31 -4.03 3.87
N THR A 2 19.26 -2.87 3.31
CA THR A 2 19.37 -1.60 4.02
C THR A 2 18.02 -1.32 4.66
N GLY A 3 18.00 -0.73 5.81
CA GLY A 3 16.78 -0.33 6.50
C GLY A 3 17.12 0.82 7.45
N ALA A 4 16.10 1.56 7.87
CA ALA A 4 16.24 2.65 8.83
C ALA A 4 15.36 2.39 10.06
N GLU A 5 15.80 2.86 11.21
CA GLU A 5 15.08 2.74 12.47
C GLU A 5 15.21 4.01 13.31
N THR A 6 14.18 4.27 14.10
CA THR A 6 14.16 5.37 15.07
C THR A 6 13.13 5.09 16.15
N VAL A 7 13.13 5.93 17.18
CA VAL A 7 12.10 5.93 18.22
C VAL A 7 11.19 7.14 18.01
N SER A 8 9.88 6.92 17.97
CA SER A 8 8.91 8.01 17.88
C SER A 8 8.93 8.89 19.13
N PRO A 9 8.43 10.14 19.07
CA PRO A 9 8.29 10.99 20.26
C PRO A 9 7.48 10.36 21.40
N ASP A 10 6.59 9.43 21.07
CA ASP A 10 5.76 8.69 22.03
C ASP A 10 6.43 7.41 22.55
N GLY A 11 7.70 7.17 22.20
CA GLY A 11 8.48 6.02 22.68
C GLY A 11 8.27 4.72 21.90
N LEU A 12 7.59 4.73 20.76
CA LEU A 12 7.44 3.54 19.93
C LEU A 12 8.62 3.39 18.98
N ASN A 13 9.22 2.21 18.94
CA ASN A 13 10.21 1.87 17.92
C ASN A 13 9.54 1.84 16.55
N VAL A 14 10.17 2.46 15.55
CA VAL A 14 9.77 2.43 14.16
C VAL A 14 10.94 1.91 13.33
N HIS A 15 10.72 0.80 12.65
CA HIS A 15 11.70 0.18 11.77
C HIS A 15 11.11 0.04 10.37
N VAL A 16 11.89 0.37 9.35
CA VAL A 16 11.51 0.25 7.95
C VAL A 16 12.60 -0.45 7.16
N ALA A 17 12.21 -1.15 6.10
CA ALA A 17 13.14 -1.67 5.11
C ALA A 17 12.43 -1.73 3.76
N HIS A 18 13.09 -1.33 2.69
CA HIS A 18 12.62 -1.59 1.35
C HIS A 18 13.34 -2.81 0.75
N ARG A 19 12.65 -3.49 -0.15
CA ARG A 19 13.19 -4.59 -0.94
C ARG A 19 13.48 -4.19 -2.37
N ARG A 20 12.68 -3.26 -2.90
CA ARG A 20 12.76 -2.73 -4.26
C ARG A 20 12.49 -1.24 -4.23
N ASN A 21 13.16 -0.53 -5.12
CA ASN A 21 12.88 0.87 -5.38
C ASN A 21 12.43 1.06 -6.83
N PRO A 22 11.12 0.94 -7.12
CA PRO A 22 10.60 1.19 -8.46
C PRO A 22 10.61 2.68 -8.83
N TYR A 23 10.92 3.56 -7.89
CA TYR A 23 10.94 5.01 -8.02
C TYR A 23 12.37 5.58 -8.08
N ALA A 24 13.35 4.77 -8.51
CA ALA A 24 14.76 5.18 -8.54
C ALA A 24 15.05 6.44 -9.39
N TYR A 25 14.14 6.80 -10.29
CA TYR A 25 14.22 8.06 -11.03
C TYR A 25 13.83 9.30 -10.18
N LEU A 26 13.11 9.12 -9.07
CA LEU A 26 12.68 10.17 -8.14
C LEU A 26 13.45 10.19 -6.82
N LEU A 27 13.79 9.01 -6.32
CA LEU A 27 14.31 8.77 -4.97
C LEU A 27 15.47 7.80 -5.02
N THR A 28 16.56 8.10 -4.36
CA THR A 28 17.58 7.09 -4.04
C THR A 28 17.02 6.08 -3.02
N ASP A 29 17.71 4.98 -2.82
CA ASP A 29 17.32 3.96 -1.83
C ASP A 29 17.27 4.54 -0.40
N ASP A 30 18.24 5.37 -0.04
CA ASP A 30 18.28 6.04 1.27
C ASP A 30 17.09 7.04 1.43
N GLU A 31 16.73 7.74 0.37
CA GLU A 31 15.57 8.65 0.37
C GLU A 31 14.24 7.89 0.46
N LEU A 32 14.16 6.69 -0.13
CA LEU A 32 12.98 5.83 0.02
C LEU A 32 12.85 5.32 1.45
N ASP A 33 13.94 4.85 2.07
CA ASP A 33 13.93 4.45 3.48
C ASP A 33 13.58 5.63 4.40
N ALA A 34 14.12 6.81 4.14
CA ALA A 34 13.78 8.02 4.90
C ALA A 34 12.29 8.40 4.76
N LEU A 35 11.72 8.28 3.55
CA LEU A 35 10.29 8.50 3.34
C LEU A 35 9.45 7.48 4.10
N LEU A 36 9.76 6.19 3.98
CA LEU A 36 9.05 5.14 4.71
C LEU A 36 9.12 5.36 6.22
N LEU A 37 10.28 5.81 6.74
CA LEU A 37 10.46 6.12 8.14
C LEU A 37 9.61 7.32 8.60
N GLU A 38 9.57 8.40 7.82
CA GLU A 38 8.70 9.56 8.07
C GLU A 38 7.24 9.14 8.16
N LEU A 39 6.77 8.34 7.19
CA LEU A 39 5.40 7.85 7.16
C LEU A 39 5.12 6.87 8.31
N GLY A 40 6.09 6.04 8.65
CA GLY A 40 6.04 5.16 9.83
C GLY A 40 5.86 5.94 11.12
N LEU A 41 6.57 7.05 11.29
CA LEU A 41 6.41 7.95 12.45
C LEU A 41 5.02 8.59 12.51
N LYS A 42 4.44 9.00 11.37
CA LYS A 42 3.05 9.49 11.32
C LYS A 42 2.07 8.43 11.79
N ARG A 43 2.25 7.19 11.36
CA ARG A 43 1.39 6.07 11.81
C ARG A 43 1.62 5.72 13.26
N ALA A 44 2.86 5.74 13.75
CA ALA A 44 3.18 5.51 15.15
C ALA A 44 2.44 6.51 16.06
N ALA A 45 2.49 7.78 15.73
CA ALA A 45 1.76 8.82 16.47
C ALA A 45 0.24 8.61 16.44
N ALA A 46 -0.33 8.18 15.31
CA ALA A 46 -1.76 7.88 15.19
C ALA A 46 -2.15 6.65 16.03
N ILE A 47 -1.38 5.58 15.94
CA ILE A 47 -1.61 4.33 16.69
C ILE A 47 -1.51 4.59 18.19
N TRP A 48 -0.47 5.31 18.64
CA TRP A 48 -0.31 5.67 20.05
C TRP A 48 -1.46 6.50 20.57
N ARG A 49 -1.87 7.55 19.83
CA ARG A 49 -3.01 8.40 20.20
C ARG A 49 -4.30 7.60 20.32
N ASN A 50 -4.59 6.70 19.37
CA ASN A 50 -5.80 5.86 19.41
C ASN A 50 -5.73 4.80 20.53
N HIS A 51 -4.55 4.25 20.82
CA HIS A 51 -4.33 3.33 21.92
C HIS A 51 -4.57 4.01 23.27
N THR A 52 -4.00 5.19 23.50
CA THR A 52 -4.14 5.93 24.75
C THR A 52 -5.52 6.56 24.94
N ALA A 53 -6.22 6.89 23.86
CA ALA A 53 -7.61 7.37 23.92
C ALA A 53 -8.59 6.27 24.36
N GLY A 54 -8.24 4.99 24.20
CA GLY A 54 -9.09 3.86 24.52
C GLY A 54 -10.44 3.94 23.79
N GLU A 55 -11.54 3.72 24.49
CA GLU A 55 -12.89 3.74 23.91
C GLU A 55 -13.30 5.11 23.31
N ARG A 56 -12.57 6.18 23.61
CA ARG A 56 -12.79 7.51 23.02
C ARG A 56 -12.13 7.68 21.65
N ALA A 57 -11.33 6.71 21.20
CA ALA A 57 -10.75 6.76 19.87
C ALA A 57 -11.85 6.72 18.79
N PRO A 58 -11.76 7.50 17.71
CA PRO A 58 -12.81 7.62 16.69
C PRO A 58 -13.21 6.30 16.03
N ARG A 59 -12.33 5.29 16.08
CA ARG A 59 -12.55 3.95 15.52
C ARG A 59 -12.54 2.85 16.58
N GLY A 60 -12.86 3.20 17.83
CA GLY A 60 -12.75 2.31 18.98
C GLY A 60 -11.31 2.13 19.48
N ALA A 61 -11.16 1.49 20.62
CA ALA A 61 -9.88 1.30 21.27
C ALA A 61 -8.91 0.48 20.40
N TYR A 62 -7.68 0.96 20.29
CA TYR A 62 -6.59 0.18 19.69
C TYR A 62 -5.95 -0.66 20.82
N PRO A 63 -6.13 -2.00 20.80
CA PRO A 63 -5.67 -2.85 21.90
C PRO A 63 -4.14 -2.89 22.04
N ARG A 64 -3.42 -2.54 20.98
CA ARG A 64 -1.95 -2.66 20.94
C ARG A 64 -1.31 -1.40 20.36
N PRO A 65 -0.26 -0.83 21.00
CA PRO A 65 0.52 0.27 20.45
C PRO A 65 1.59 -0.24 19.47
N MET A 66 1.22 -1.13 18.56
CA MET A 66 2.14 -1.74 17.59
C MET A 66 1.40 -2.15 16.33
N MET A 67 2.11 -2.22 15.21
CA MET A 67 1.55 -2.66 13.92
C MET A 67 2.64 -3.04 12.92
N GLY A 68 2.35 -4.02 12.06
CA GLY A 68 3.15 -4.35 10.88
C GLY A 68 2.43 -3.96 9.60
N PHE A 69 3.17 -3.34 8.66
CA PHE A 69 2.69 -2.97 7.34
C PHE A 69 3.55 -3.59 6.26
N VAL A 70 2.92 -4.01 5.17
CA VAL A 70 3.59 -4.46 3.94
C VAL A 70 3.06 -3.65 2.77
N LEU A 71 3.96 -2.95 2.07
CA LEU A 71 3.66 -2.20 0.86
C LEU A 71 4.04 -3.05 -0.35
N MET A 72 3.13 -3.17 -1.31
CA MET A 72 3.40 -3.85 -2.58
C MET A 72 3.99 -2.86 -3.59
N ASP A 73 4.80 -3.37 -4.51
CA ASP A 73 5.29 -2.61 -5.64
C ASP A 73 4.16 -2.43 -6.67
N ALA A 74 3.68 -1.20 -6.81
CA ALA A 74 2.59 -0.87 -7.72
C ALA A 74 2.97 -1.05 -9.21
N THR A 75 4.26 -1.12 -9.54
CA THR A 75 4.75 -1.35 -10.91
C THR A 75 4.87 -2.83 -11.26
N ALA A 76 4.77 -3.72 -10.27
CA ALA A 76 4.87 -5.15 -10.47
C ALA A 76 3.57 -5.71 -11.06
N GLY A 77 3.60 -6.13 -12.32
CA GLY A 77 2.45 -6.74 -12.99
C GLY A 77 1.96 -8.04 -12.30
N PRO A 78 0.72 -8.48 -12.57
CA PRO A 78 0.10 -9.62 -11.89
C PRO A 78 0.84 -10.95 -12.05
N TRP A 79 1.68 -11.07 -13.07
CA TRP A 79 2.54 -12.24 -13.33
C TRP A 79 3.80 -12.31 -12.44
N ILE A 80 4.14 -11.25 -11.72
CA ILE A 80 5.26 -11.25 -10.77
C ILE A 80 4.80 -11.91 -9.47
N PRO A 81 5.55 -12.89 -8.93
CA PRO A 81 5.21 -13.51 -7.65
C PRO A 81 5.12 -12.49 -6.51
N ASN A 82 4.23 -12.72 -5.54
CA ASN A 82 3.98 -11.78 -4.46
C ASN A 82 5.24 -11.44 -3.65
N ASP A 83 6.08 -12.44 -3.37
CA ASP A 83 7.34 -12.25 -2.65
C ASP A 83 8.32 -11.32 -3.39
N SER A 84 8.29 -11.36 -4.73
CA SER A 84 9.10 -10.50 -5.60
C SER A 84 8.46 -9.13 -5.86
N ALA A 85 7.21 -8.96 -5.51
CA ALA A 85 6.43 -7.72 -5.68
C ALA A 85 6.28 -6.89 -4.39
N VAL A 86 7.04 -7.21 -3.34
CA VAL A 86 7.08 -6.39 -2.13
C VAL A 86 7.98 -5.17 -2.37
N LEU A 87 7.46 -3.98 -2.17
CA LEU A 87 8.23 -2.74 -2.13
C LEU A 87 9.01 -2.66 -0.82
N GLY A 88 8.31 -2.74 0.32
CA GLY A 88 8.93 -2.62 1.62
C GLY A 88 7.98 -2.90 2.77
N VAL A 89 8.51 -2.74 3.97
CA VAL A 89 7.79 -2.94 5.24
C VAL A 89 7.97 -1.74 6.16
N VAL A 90 6.95 -1.51 7.00
CA VAL A 90 6.99 -0.59 8.13
C VAL A 90 6.56 -1.35 9.37
N VAL A 91 7.36 -1.30 10.42
CA VAL A 91 7.14 -1.98 11.70
C VAL A 91 7.08 -0.95 12.80
N ILE A 92 6.04 -0.97 13.61
CA ILE A 92 5.81 -0.04 14.71
C ILE A 92 5.67 -0.82 16.01
N GLY A 93 6.38 -0.39 17.04
CA GLY A 93 6.39 -1.01 18.36
C GLY A 93 7.26 -2.27 18.41
N ASP A 94 7.66 -2.69 19.62
CA ASP A 94 8.66 -3.74 19.85
C ASP A 94 8.33 -5.09 19.21
N ARG A 95 7.04 -5.42 19.12
CA ARG A 95 6.55 -6.68 18.57
C ARG A 95 5.77 -6.51 17.25
N GLY A 96 5.88 -5.34 16.61
CA GLY A 96 5.19 -5.07 15.35
C GLY A 96 5.56 -6.05 14.23
N HIS A 97 6.79 -6.57 14.24
CA HIS A 97 7.28 -7.56 13.28
C HIS A 97 6.49 -8.88 13.29
N GLU A 98 5.89 -9.27 14.42
CA GLU A 98 5.08 -10.49 14.54
C GLU A 98 3.81 -10.44 13.66
N TYR A 99 3.39 -9.24 13.28
CA TYR A 99 2.20 -9.00 12.45
C TYR A 99 2.50 -8.90 10.94
N LEU A 100 3.78 -8.85 10.55
CA LEU A 100 4.16 -8.80 9.13
C LEU A 100 3.63 -9.97 8.29
N PRO A 101 3.63 -11.23 8.76
CA PRO A 101 3.06 -12.34 7.97
C PRO A 101 1.59 -12.13 7.63
N ASN A 102 0.81 -11.62 8.57
CA ASN A 102 -0.61 -11.33 8.36
C ASN A 102 -0.81 -10.14 7.41
N ALA A 103 -0.01 -9.07 7.57
CA ALA A 103 -0.02 -7.93 6.67
C ALA A 103 0.35 -8.33 5.23
N ALA A 104 1.37 -9.17 5.07
CA ALA A 104 1.79 -9.72 3.79
C ALA A 104 0.69 -10.58 3.14
N ALA A 105 0.03 -11.44 3.93
CA ALA A 105 -1.08 -12.25 3.44
C ALA A 105 -2.24 -11.39 2.92
N LYS A 106 -2.61 -10.32 3.65
CA LYS A 106 -3.64 -9.37 3.24
C LYS A 106 -3.26 -8.67 1.93
N ALA A 107 -2.06 -8.10 1.85
CA ALA A 107 -1.58 -7.41 0.65
C ALA A 107 -1.47 -8.35 -0.56
N GLY A 108 -0.91 -9.54 -0.37
CA GLY A 108 -0.76 -10.54 -1.43
C GLY A 108 -2.10 -11.08 -1.94
N CYS A 109 -3.08 -11.28 -1.06
CA CYS A 109 -4.44 -11.65 -1.46
C CYS A 109 -5.12 -10.54 -2.25
N HIS A 110 -5.02 -9.27 -1.80
CA HIS A 110 -5.55 -8.13 -2.53
C HIS A 110 -4.98 -8.05 -3.94
N ARG A 111 -3.66 -8.12 -4.06
CA ARG A 111 -2.98 -8.07 -5.36
C ARG A 111 -3.45 -9.19 -6.31
N ARG A 112 -3.61 -10.41 -5.79
CA ARG A 112 -4.10 -11.57 -6.56
C ARG A 112 -5.54 -11.39 -7.03
N LEU A 113 -6.40 -10.81 -6.20
CA LEU A 113 -7.84 -10.68 -6.43
C LEU A 113 -8.23 -9.37 -7.11
N GLY A 114 -7.33 -8.37 -7.14
CA GLY A 114 -7.62 -7.01 -7.60
C GLY A 114 -8.53 -6.23 -6.64
N ARG A 115 -8.75 -6.74 -5.44
CA ARG A 115 -9.55 -6.11 -4.37
C ARG A 115 -9.26 -6.76 -3.03
N ASN A 116 -9.58 -6.09 -1.91
CA ASN A 116 -9.43 -6.70 -0.61
C ASN A 116 -10.38 -7.89 -0.41
N ASN A 117 -10.02 -8.84 0.46
CA ASN A 117 -10.79 -10.07 0.67
C ASN A 117 -12.21 -9.80 1.19
N GLY A 118 -12.42 -8.75 2.00
CA GLY A 118 -13.73 -8.38 2.50
C GLY A 118 -14.70 -7.99 1.37
N GLU A 119 -14.19 -7.32 0.35
CA GLU A 119 -14.96 -6.98 -0.87
C GLU A 119 -15.06 -8.17 -1.82
N ALA A 120 -14.00 -8.96 -1.95
CA ALA A 120 -13.97 -10.11 -2.84
C ALA A 120 -15.04 -11.15 -2.48
N VAL A 121 -15.35 -11.32 -1.20
CA VAL A 121 -16.38 -12.28 -0.74
C VAL A 121 -17.78 -11.94 -1.26
N HIS A 122 -18.07 -10.66 -1.49
CA HIS A 122 -19.37 -10.22 -2.02
C HIS A 122 -19.50 -10.37 -3.53
N VAL A 123 -18.37 -10.42 -4.24
CA VAL A 123 -18.35 -10.47 -5.71
C VAL A 123 -18.12 -11.88 -6.22
N ASP A 124 -17.17 -12.58 -5.63
CA ASP A 124 -16.81 -13.94 -6.02
C ASP A 124 -16.22 -14.70 -4.84
N PRO A 125 -17.08 -15.30 -3.97
CA PRO A 125 -16.60 -16.04 -2.80
C PRO A 125 -15.79 -17.29 -3.18
N HIS A 126 -15.92 -17.81 -4.39
CA HIS A 126 -15.17 -18.99 -4.84
C HIS A 126 -13.69 -18.70 -5.07
N ARG A 127 -13.32 -17.44 -5.31
CA ARG A 127 -11.92 -17.01 -5.41
C ARG A 127 -11.19 -16.99 -4.09
N LEU A 128 -11.91 -17.05 -2.98
CA LEU A 128 -11.37 -17.08 -1.62
C LEU A 128 -10.90 -18.46 -1.16
N GLY A 129 -10.70 -19.41 -2.04
CA GLY A 129 -10.27 -20.76 -1.75
C GLY A 129 -8.97 -20.89 -0.92
N SER A 130 -8.34 -22.04 -0.96
CA SER A 130 -7.09 -22.31 -0.21
C SER A 130 -6.01 -21.26 -0.51
N GLY A 131 -5.37 -20.73 0.52
CA GLY A 131 -4.36 -19.68 0.43
C GLY A 131 -4.93 -18.26 0.62
N SER A 132 -6.24 -18.08 0.80
CA SER A 132 -6.83 -16.81 1.22
C SER A 132 -6.73 -16.63 2.73
N PHE A 133 -6.43 -15.40 3.15
CA PHE A 133 -6.28 -15.10 4.56
C PHE A 133 -7.61 -14.70 5.19
N ARG A 134 -7.92 -15.26 6.37
CA ARG A 134 -9.21 -15.09 7.04
C ARG A 134 -9.57 -13.63 7.35
N TYR A 135 -8.59 -12.81 7.71
CA TYR A 135 -8.79 -11.43 8.15
C TYR A 135 -8.47 -10.42 7.03
N GLY A 136 -8.94 -10.70 5.83
CA GLY A 136 -8.51 -10.00 4.63
C GLY A 136 -9.05 -8.60 4.49
N HIS A 137 -8.49 -7.59 5.12
CA HIS A 137 -8.72 -6.20 4.79
C HIS A 137 -7.38 -5.51 4.57
N SER A 138 -7.12 -5.11 3.35
CA SER A 138 -5.98 -4.33 2.89
C SER A 138 -6.50 -3.14 2.10
N ALA A 139 -5.76 -2.06 2.06
CA ALA A 139 -6.13 -0.87 1.30
C ALA A 139 -5.38 -0.81 -0.04
N GLU A 140 -6.01 -0.17 -1.00
CA GLU A 140 -5.40 0.22 -2.26
C GLU A 140 -5.74 1.69 -2.53
N VAL A 141 -4.73 2.49 -2.86
CA VAL A 141 -4.86 3.88 -3.26
C VAL A 141 -4.05 4.09 -4.54
N ARG A 142 -4.72 4.33 -5.65
CA ARG A 142 -4.09 4.56 -6.97
C ARG A 142 -3.06 3.49 -7.33
N GLY A 143 -3.40 2.23 -7.14
CA GLY A 143 -2.53 1.09 -7.42
C GLY A 143 -1.58 0.71 -6.29
N GLN A 144 -1.38 1.56 -5.28
CA GLN A 144 -0.56 1.25 -4.12
C GLN A 144 -1.32 0.40 -3.12
N ILE A 145 -1.02 -0.88 -3.08
CA ILE A 145 -1.61 -1.82 -2.12
C ILE A 145 -0.77 -1.84 -0.85
N VAL A 146 -1.45 -1.72 0.30
CA VAL A 146 -0.86 -1.84 1.64
C VAL A 146 -1.68 -2.82 2.47
N GLY A 147 -1.02 -3.81 3.04
CA GLY A 147 -1.58 -4.65 4.10
C GLY A 147 -1.10 -4.16 5.47
N ALA A 148 -2.00 -4.13 6.45
CA ALA A 148 -1.67 -3.83 7.84
C ALA A 148 -2.25 -4.88 8.77
N SER A 149 -1.61 -5.10 9.91
CA SER A 149 -2.10 -6.05 10.89
C SER A 149 -1.64 -5.70 12.31
N SER A 150 -2.52 -5.86 13.25
CA SER A 150 -2.40 -5.99 14.70
C SER A 150 -3.67 -5.59 15.44
N GLN A 151 -4.58 -4.88 14.80
CA GLN A 151 -5.81 -4.33 15.38
C GLN A 151 -7.04 -5.11 14.89
N SER A 152 -8.23 -4.50 14.98
CA SER A 152 -9.40 -5.04 14.29
C SER A 152 -9.29 -4.89 12.77
N PRO A 153 -10.04 -5.67 11.98
CA PRO A 153 -10.01 -5.57 10.51
C PRO A 153 -10.25 -4.15 9.98
N ASP A 154 -11.19 -3.41 10.55
CA ASP A 154 -11.52 -2.04 10.13
C ASP A 154 -10.43 -1.03 10.52
N GLN A 155 -9.80 -1.22 11.68
CA GLN A 155 -8.67 -0.40 12.12
C GLN A 155 -7.43 -0.68 11.25
N ASP A 156 -7.15 -1.96 10.96
CA ASP A 156 -6.07 -2.36 10.06
C ASP A 156 -6.27 -1.78 8.66
N LEU A 157 -7.50 -1.84 8.12
CA LEU A 157 -7.86 -1.24 6.82
C LEU A 157 -7.64 0.27 6.82
N HIS A 158 -8.06 0.95 7.90
CA HIS A 158 -7.88 2.39 8.02
C HIS A 158 -6.42 2.79 8.01
N GLU A 159 -5.60 2.15 8.84
CA GLU A 159 -4.17 2.48 8.94
C GLU A 159 -3.42 2.14 7.64
N ALA A 160 -3.77 1.03 6.99
CA ALA A 160 -3.25 0.69 5.67
C ALA A 160 -3.60 1.75 4.62
N GLY A 161 -4.84 2.23 4.62
CA GLY A 161 -5.30 3.28 3.70
C GLY A 161 -4.61 4.62 3.92
N GLN A 162 -4.39 5.00 5.18
CA GLN A 162 -3.66 6.23 5.51
C GLN A 162 -2.20 6.14 5.06
N LEU A 163 -1.52 5.01 5.30
CA LEU A 163 -0.15 4.82 4.85
C LEU A 163 -0.05 4.84 3.31
N ALA A 164 -0.97 4.17 2.62
CA ALA A 164 -1.02 4.16 1.15
C ALA A 164 -1.25 5.56 0.58
N ALA A 165 -2.20 6.31 1.15
CA ALA A 165 -2.53 7.67 0.69
C ALA A 165 -1.36 8.64 0.91
N ASP A 166 -0.75 8.63 2.10
CA ASP A 166 0.41 9.46 2.41
C ASP A 166 1.60 9.13 1.49
N PHE A 167 1.85 7.84 1.24
CA PHE A 167 2.93 7.41 0.35
C PHE A 167 2.72 7.89 -1.09
N VAL A 168 1.53 7.69 -1.65
CA VAL A 168 1.19 8.14 -3.00
C VAL A 168 1.25 9.66 -3.12
N ALA A 169 0.78 10.40 -2.10
CA ALA A 169 0.85 11.86 -2.08
C ALA A 169 2.31 12.34 -2.10
N ALA A 170 3.16 11.75 -1.26
CA ALA A 170 4.58 12.10 -1.19
C ALA A 170 5.34 11.80 -2.49
N LEU A 171 5.00 10.71 -3.19
CA LEU A 171 5.55 10.43 -4.52
C LEU A 171 5.07 11.44 -5.56
N GLY A 172 3.78 11.82 -5.53
CA GLY A 172 3.21 12.81 -6.44
C GLY A 172 3.88 14.18 -6.31
N GLU A 173 4.13 14.64 -5.09
CA GLU A 173 4.86 15.89 -4.83
C GLU A 173 6.29 15.85 -5.39
N ARG A 174 7.00 14.72 -5.20
CA ARG A 174 8.36 14.54 -5.73
C ARG A 174 8.38 14.48 -7.25
N HIS A 175 7.38 13.81 -7.85
CA HIS A 175 7.23 13.75 -9.29
C HIS A 175 7.00 15.13 -9.90
N LEU A 176 6.09 15.93 -9.34
CA LEU A 176 5.88 17.32 -9.76
C LEU A 176 7.16 18.15 -9.66
N ALA A 177 7.91 18.04 -8.57
CA ALA A 177 9.18 18.74 -8.40
C ALA A 177 10.24 18.27 -9.43
N TRP A 178 10.23 17.00 -9.79
CA TRP A 178 11.11 16.44 -10.82
C TRP A 178 10.74 16.96 -12.22
N GLU A 179 9.46 16.97 -12.58
CA GLU A 179 8.96 17.54 -13.83
C GLU A 179 9.32 19.03 -13.97
N HIS A 180 9.14 19.81 -12.91
CA HIS A 180 9.51 21.23 -12.90
C HIS A 180 10.99 21.47 -13.17
N ARG A 181 11.87 20.57 -12.72
CA ARG A 181 13.32 20.67 -12.97
C ARG A 181 13.73 20.23 -14.38
N ARG A 182 13.06 19.22 -14.93
CA ARG A 182 13.37 18.65 -16.26
C ARG A 182 12.71 19.39 -17.41
N GLY A 183 11.62 20.09 -17.13
CA GLY A 183 10.69 20.59 -18.12
C GLY A 183 9.67 19.53 -18.53
N PRO A 184 8.63 19.94 -19.25
CA PRO A 184 7.59 19.02 -19.70
C PRO A 184 8.21 17.95 -20.62
N GLU A 185 7.98 16.69 -20.27
CA GLU A 185 8.27 15.56 -21.15
C GLU A 185 6.97 15.09 -21.79
N ASP A 186 7.06 14.59 -23.01
CA ASP A 186 5.92 14.03 -23.72
C ASP A 186 5.73 12.56 -23.29
N TRP A 187 4.94 12.38 -22.22
CA TRP A 187 4.59 11.05 -21.69
C TRP A 187 3.46 10.38 -22.47
N LEU A 188 2.79 11.14 -23.32
CA LEU A 188 1.65 10.67 -24.09
C LEU A 188 2.08 10.33 -25.51
N SER A 189 1.36 9.39 -26.11
CA SER A 189 1.53 9.14 -27.54
C SER A 189 1.25 10.43 -28.33
N PRO A 190 2.01 10.73 -29.38
CA PRO A 190 1.71 11.82 -30.30
C PRO A 190 0.40 11.60 -31.07
N ASP A 191 -0.15 10.40 -31.02
CA ASP A 191 -1.41 10.06 -31.69
C ASP A 191 -2.60 10.66 -30.92
N ASN A 192 -3.37 11.50 -31.62
CA ASN A 192 -4.59 12.11 -31.06
C ASN A 192 -5.81 11.20 -31.08
N ALA A 193 -5.69 9.99 -31.62
CA ALA A 193 -6.77 9.02 -31.68
C ALA A 193 -6.42 7.75 -30.90
N PRO A 194 -7.42 7.15 -30.20
CA PRO A 194 -7.23 5.86 -29.55
C PRO A 194 -6.83 4.79 -30.56
N ALA A 195 -5.94 3.88 -30.16
CA ALA A 195 -5.57 2.73 -30.99
C ALA A 195 -6.82 1.88 -31.33
N PRO A 196 -6.86 1.25 -32.52
CA PRO A 196 -8.04 0.48 -32.97
C PRO A 196 -8.52 -0.59 -32.00
N GLU A 197 -7.62 -1.18 -31.23
CA GLU A 197 -7.94 -2.19 -30.22
C GLU A 197 -8.90 -1.68 -29.14
N TYR A 198 -8.84 -0.38 -28.76
CA TYR A 198 -9.75 0.19 -27.77
C TYR A 198 -11.17 0.33 -28.32
N ARG A 199 -11.31 0.46 -29.62
CA ARG A 199 -12.62 0.47 -30.27
C ARG A 199 -13.32 -0.88 -30.15
N ALA A 200 -12.58 -1.97 -30.30
CA ALA A 200 -13.10 -3.33 -30.14
C ALA A 200 -13.70 -3.57 -28.73
N MET A 201 -13.25 -2.86 -27.72
CA MET A 201 -13.80 -2.97 -26.35
C MET A 201 -15.24 -2.52 -26.23
N ILE A 202 -15.72 -1.68 -27.15
CA ILE A 202 -17.08 -1.11 -27.13
C ILE A 202 -17.94 -1.51 -28.37
N ASP A 203 -17.39 -2.25 -29.29
CA ASP A 203 -18.09 -2.65 -30.53
C ASP A 203 -19.34 -3.49 -30.22
N TRP A 204 -19.35 -4.28 -29.17
CA TRP A 204 -20.51 -5.01 -28.68
C TRP A 204 -21.71 -4.10 -28.35
N TYR A 205 -21.43 -2.86 -27.86
CA TYR A 205 -22.48 -1.88 -27.52
C TYR A 205 -23.12 -1.25 -28.79
N SER A 206 -22.32 -1.03 -29.84
CA SER A 206 -22.79 -0.38 -31.07
C SER A 206 -23.60 -1.29 -31.98
N GLY A 207 -23.71 -2.58 -31.66
CA GLY A 207 -24.45 -3.57 -32.47
C GLY A 207 -23.87 -3.77 -33.87
N ARG A 208 -22.68 -3.31 -34.15
CA ARG A 208 -21.99 -3.51 -35.43
C ARG A 208 -21.12 -4.76 -35.33
N PRO A 209 -21.38 -5.79 -36.19
CA PRO A 209 -20.44 -6.90 -36.28
C PRO A 209 -19.09 -6.39 -36.77
N SER A 210 -18.01 -6.84 -36.16
CA SER A 210 -16.62 -6.63 -36.54
C SER A 210 -16.31 -7.21 -37.90
#